data_2e8b4f9922a97b94d7fb2a79b83f6004
#
_entry.id   2e8b4f9922a97b94d7fb2a79b83f6004
#
_cell.length_a   1.000
_cell.length_b   1.000
_cell.length_c   1.000
_cell.angle_alpha   90.00
_cell.angle_beta   90.00
_cell.angle_gamma   90.00
#
_symmetry.space_group_name_H-M   'P 1'
#
loop_
_entity.id
_entity.type
_entity.pdbx_description
1 polymer ?
#
loop_
_entity_poly.entity_id
_entity_poly.type
_entity_poly.pdbx_seq_one_letter_code
_entity_poly.pdbx_strand_id
1 'polypeptide(L)'
;MARPTFLMAEPEPEQAISARKLVLETAKFNVITAHSAREATELCQRFPDIDALIIHGSLQGDCAKVVAQFKRGNESKPAILLAPSSSTSCDGADHNISSHSPEELLRLLRQLFGDPRKIDGQ
;
A
#
# COMPACT_ATOMS: atom_id res chain seq x y z
N MET A 1 -6.07 20.35 -3.41
CA MET A 1 -5.61 19.41 -2.37
C MET A 1 -4.67 18.37 -2.97
N ALA A 2 -3.67 17.97 -2.19
CA ALA A 2 -2.74 16.94 -2.65
C ALA A 2 -3.45 15.59 -2.75
N ARG A 3 -3.10 14.81 -3.77
CA ARG A 3 -3.59 13.45 -3.91
C ARG A 3 -2.95 12.56 -2.85
N PRO A 4 -3.69 11.58 -2.31
CA PRO A 4 -3.08 10.62 -1.39
C PRO A 4 -1.89 9.90 -2.02
N THR A 5 -0.86 9.67 -1.23
CA THR A 5 0.35 8.96 -1.65
C THR A 5 0.48 7.67 -0.86
N PHE A 6 0.63 6.55 -1.55
CA PHE A 6 0.73 5.24 -0.94
C PHE A 6 2.11 4.64 -1.20
N LEU A 7 2.64 3.95 -0.20
CA LEU A 7 3.82 3.13 -0.38
C LEU A 7 3.36 1.70 -0.60
N MET A 8 3.67 1.16 -1.78
CA MET A 8 3.32 -0.22 -2.12
C MET A 8 4.57 -1.08 -2.05
N ALA A 9 4.65 -1.93 -1.03
CA ALA A 9 5.75 -2.85 -0.83
C ALA A 9 5.35 -4.23 -1.36
N GLU A 10 5.91 -4.63 -2.50
CA GLU A 10 5.61 -5.91 -3.13
C GLU A 10 6.86 -6.43 -3.84
N PRO A 11 7.00 -7.76 -4.04
CA PRO A 11 8.11 -8.30 -4.79
C PRO A 11 8.15 -7.70 -6.20
N GLU A 12 9.34 -7.63 -6.78
CA GLU A 12 9.48 -7.18 -8.16
C GLU A 12 8.65 -8.09 -9.07
N PRO A 13 7.74 -7.53 -9.89
CA PRO A 13 6.91 -8.36 -10.75
C PRO A 13 7.75 -9.01 -11.86
N GLU A 14 7.42 -10.26 -12.21
CA GLU A 14 8.09 -10.96 -13.30
C GLU A 14 7.95 -10.21 -14.62
N GLN A 15 6.82 -9.57 -14.81
CA GLN A 15 6.59 -8.66 -15.93
C GLN A 15 6.75 -7.25 -15.37
N ALA A 16 7.42 -6.39 -16.06
CA ALA A 16 7.81 -5.06 -15.59
C ALA A 16 6.66 -4.15 -15.09
N ILE A 17 5.41 -4.62 -15.12
CA ILE A 17 4.25 -3.84 -14.74
C ILE A 17 3.46 -4.55 -13.64
N SER A 18 3.27 -3.85 -12.50
CA SER A 18 2.38 -4.33 -11.44
C SER A 18 0.95 -3.93 -11.80
N ALA A 19 0.05 -4.92 -11.89
CA ALA A 19 -1.36 -4.65 -12.16
C ALA A 19 -1.97 -3.80 -11.05
N ARG A 20 -1.59 -4.04 -9.80
CA ARG A 20 -2.09 -3.27 -8.67
C ARG A 20 -1.66 -1.81 -8.75
N LYS A 21 -0.38 -1.58 -9.05
CA LYS A 21 0.14 -0.22 -9.20
C LYS A 21 -0.57 0.50 -10.34
N LEU A 22 -0.76 -0.17 -11.47
CA LEU A 22 -1.42 0.42 -12.63
C LEU A 22 -2.85 0.84 -12.31
N VAL A 23 -3.61 -0.01 -11.60
CA VAL A 23 -4.98 0.31 -11.22
C VAL A 23 -5.03 1.56 -10.34
N LEU A 24 -4.12 1.67 -9.36
CA LEU A 24 -4.10 2.82 -8.46
C LEU A 24 -3.68 4.09 -9.17
N GLU A 25 -2.67 4.04 -10.03
CA GLU A 25 -2.23 5.21 -10.77
C GLU A 25 -3.29 5.68 -11.78
N THR A 26 -3.97 4.74 -12.42
CA THR A 26 -5.07 5.07 -13.32
C THR A 26 -6.20 5.77 -12.57
N ALA A 27 -6.41 5.40 -11.31
CA ALA A 27 -7.41 6.05 -10.45
C ALA A 27 -6.90 7.37 -9.86
N LYS A 28 -5.71 7.83 -10.27
CA LYS A 28 -5.11 9.12 -9.89
C LYS A 28 -4.56 9.17 -8.46
N PHE A 29 -4.29 8.03 -7.84
CA PHE A 29 -3.50 8.00 -6.61
C PHE A 29 -2.02 8.05 -6.94
N ASN A 30 -1.22 8.61 -6.04
CA ASN A 30 0.24 8.57 -6.15
C ASN A 30 0.74 7.29 -5.50
N VAL A 31 1.63 6.57 -6.20
CA VAL A 31 2.17 5.30 -5.69
C VAL A 31 3.68 5.32 -5.73
N ILE A 32 4.31 5.07 -4.57
CA ILE A 32 5.74 4.85 -4.45
C ILE A 32 5.93 3.35 -4.24
N THR A 33 6.82 2.73 -4.98
CA THR A 33 7.00 1.28 -4.95
C THR A 33 8.29 0.89 -4.24
N ALA A 34 8.21 -0.14 -3.40
CA ALA A 34 9.36 -0.81 -2.79
C ALA A 34 9.28 -2.29 -3.11
N HIS A 35 10.41 -2.91 -3.44
CA HIS A 35 10.46 -4.32 -3.82
C HIS A 35 11.07 -5.23 -2.75
N SER A 36 11.40 -4.65 -1.60
CA SER A 36 11.91 -5.40 -0.46
C SER A 36 11.49 -4.72 0.83
N ALA A 37 11.55 -5.46 1.94
CA ALA A 37 11.26 -4.89 3.25
C ALA A 37 12.25 -3.77 3.61
N ARG A 38 13.52 -3.96 3.25
CA ARG A 38 14.55 -2.95 3.51
C ARG A 38 14.25 -1.66 2.77
N GLU A 39 13.94 -1.75 1.48
CA GLU A 39 13.59 -0.58 0.67
C GLU A 39 12.35 0.12 1.21
N ALA A 40 11.33 -0.67 1.60
CA ALA A 40 10.11 -0.11 2.17
C ALA A 40 10.40 0.67 3.45
N THR A 41 11.25 0.13 4.33
CA THR A 41 11.62 0.80 5.57
C THR A 41 12.37 2.11 5.28
N GLU A 42 13.29 2.10 4.32
CA GLU A 42 14.02 3.30 3.92
C GLU A 42 13.09 4.37 3.37
N LEU A 43 12.12 3.97 2.55
CA LEU A 43 11.16 4.92 1.97
C LEU A 43 10.21 5.49 3.02
N CYS A 44 9.82 4.70 4.03
CA CYS A 44 9.03 5.23 5.14
C CYS A 44 9.78 6.33 5.89
N GLN A 45 11.08 6.19 6.06
CA GLN A 45 11.90 7.20 6.73
C GLN A 45 12.09 8.44 5.86
N ARG A 46 12.25 8.25 4.55
CA ARG A 46 12.50 9.35 3.61
C ARG A 46 11.26 10.16 3.30
N PHE A 47 10.09 9.51 3.27
CA PHE A 47 8.83 10.15 2.90
C PHE A 47 7.81 10.03 4.03
N PRO A 48 7.90 10.88 5.07
CA PRO A 48 7.00 10.79 6.22
C PRO A 48 5.54 11.16 5.90
N ASP A 49 5.29 11.73 4.71
CA ASP A 49 3.96 12.15 4.30
C ASP A 49 3.17 11.06 3.57
N ILE A 50 3.69 9.83 3.52
CA ILE A 50 2.95 8.70 2.97
C ILE A 50 1.66 8.53 3.77
N ASP A 51 0.54 8.39 3.07
CA ASP A 51 -0.79 8.32 3.68
C ASP A 51 -1.22 6.91 4.06
N ALA A 52 -0.71 5.90 3.36
CA ALA A 52 -1.02 4.50 3.64
C ALA A 52 0.12 3.60 3.18
N LEU A 53 0.26 2.47 3.88
CA LEU A 53 1.17 1.40 3.48
C LEU A 53 0.34 0.26 2.89
N ILE A 54 0.74 -0.22 1.72
CA ILE A 54 0.15 -1.41 1.09
C ILE A 54 1.29 -2.42 0.99
N ILE A 55 1.19 -3.53 1.71
CA ILE A 55 2.29 -4.50 1.77
C ILE A 55 1.82 -5.89 1.35
N HIS A 56 2.56 -6.51 0.43
CA HIS A 56 2.26 -7.85 -0.05
C HIS A 56 2.79 -8.91 0.92
N GLY A 57 1.95 -9.90 1.23
CA GLY A 57 2.30 -10.93 2.20
C GLY A 57 3.48 -11.80 1.83
N SER A 58 3.87 -11.82 0.55
CA SER A 58 5.03 -12.60 0.11
C SER A 58 6.36 -12.00 0.57
N LEU A 59 6.37 -10.77 1.11
CA LEU A 59 7.57 -10.19 1.74
C LEU A 59 7.88 -10.85 3.08
N GLN A 60 7.15 -11.89 3.43
CA GLN A 60 7.35 -12.84 4.54
C GLN A 60 8.00 -12.23 5.79
N GLY A 61 7.87 -12.82 6.92
CA GLY A 61 8.56 -12.50 8.19
C GLY A 61 8.89 -11.03 8.48
N ASP A 62 9.13 -10.24 7.47
CA ASP A 62 9.52 -8.84 7.61
C ASP A 62 8.34 -7.87 7.53
N CYS A 63 7.15 -8.34 7.18
CA CYS A 63 6.02 -7.42 7.01
C CYS A 63 5.69 -6.68 8.31
N ALA A 64 5.74 -7.36 9.45
CA ALA A 64 5.45 -6.72 10.73
C ALA A 64 6.47 -5.61 11.05
N LYS A 65 7.72 -5.79 10.64
CA LYS A 65 8.76 -4.76 10.85
C LYS A 65 8.49 -3.54 9.99
N VAL A 66 8.09 -3.75 8.74
CA VAL A 66 7.75 -2.64 7.84
C VAL A 66 6.54 -1.87 8.37
N VAL A 67 5.51 -2.60 8.78
CA VAL A 67 4.30 -1.98 9.37
C VAL A 67 4.66 -1.17 10.61
N ALA A 68 5.48 -1.73 11.49
CA ALA A 68 5.90 -1.03 12.71
C ALA A 68 6.67 0.25 12.39
N GLN A 69 7.55 0.20 11.40
CA GLN A 69 8.31 1.37 10.98
C GLN A 69 7.38 2.44 10.38
N PHE A 70 6.44 2.04 9.54
CA PHE A 70 5.46 2.95 8.97
C PHE A 70 4.60 3.62 10.04
N LYS A 71 4.20 2.84 11.05
CA LYS A 71 3.32 3.34 12.12
C LYS A 71 4.02 4.30 13.08
N ARG A 72 5.33 4.38 13.07
CA ARG A 72 6.05 5.34 13.92
C ARG A 72 5.67 6.76 13.53
N GLY A 73 4.95 7.47 14.40
CA GLY A 73 4.47 8.80 14.12
C GLY A 73 3.27 8.85 13.18
N ASN A 74 2.77 7.68 12.73
CA ASN A 74 1.66 7.57 11.78
C ASN A 74 0.62 6.56 12.27
N GLU A 75 0.37 6.49 13.56
CA GLU A 75 -0.47 5.45 14.15
C GLU A 75 -1.89 5.40 13.60
N SER A 76 -2.41 6.55 13.18
CA SER A 76 -3.77 6.64 12.62
C SER A 76 -3.82 6.31 11.12
N LYS A 77 -2.68 6.24 10.45
CA LYS A 77 -2.64 5.95 9.01
C LYS A 77 -2.77 4.45 8.77
N PRO A 78 -3.55 4.01 7.76
CA PRO A 78 -3.81 2.59 7.57
C PRO A 78 -2.64 1.84 6.96
N ALA A 79 -2.46 0.60 7.42
CA ALA A 79 -1.56 -0.38 6.81
C ALA A 79 -2.43 -1.51 6.27
N ILE A 80 -2.28 -1.80 4.98
CA ILE A 80 -3.13 -2.75 4.26
C ILE A 80 -2.28 -3.93 3.82
N LEU A 81 -2.67 -5.14 4.22
CA LEU A 81 -2.01 -6.37 3.79
C LEU A 81 -2.68 -6.90 2.53
N LEU A 82 -1.88 -7.19 1.51
CA LEU A 82 -2.32 -7.92 0.34
C LEU A 82 -1.96 -9.38 0.57
N ALA A 83 -2.98 -10.19 0.83
CA ALA A 83 -2.81 -11.58 1.23
C ALA A 83 -2.94 -12.52 0.03
N PRO A 84 -1.87 -13.28 -0.30
CA PRO A 84 -1.97 -14.28 -1.37
C PRO A 84 -2.82 -15.49 -0.98
N SER A 85 -3.07 -15.69 0.31
CA SER A 85 -3.96 -16.74 0.79
C SER A 85 -4.68 -16.29 2.05
N SER A 86 -5.75 -16.98 2.41
CA SER A 86 -6.54 -16.66 3.60
C SER A 86 -5.76 -16.87 4.90
N SER A 87 -4.67 -17.64 4.86
CA SER A 87 -3.83 -17.89 6.04
C SER A 87 -2.74 -16.85 6.23
N THR A 88 -2.57 -15.94 5.28
CA THR A 88 -1.55 -14.90 5.38
C THR A 88 -1.96 -13.84 6.40
N SER A 89 -1.04 -13.49 7.29
CA SER A 89 -1.28 -12.43 8.27
C SER A 89 -0.03 -11.59 8.46
N CYS A 90 -0.23 -10.37 8.96
CA CYS A 90 0.87 -9.45 9.25
C CYS A 90 0.47 -8.63 10.47
N ASP A 91 1.28 -8.73 11.53
CA ASP A 91 0.99 -8.01 12.78
C ASP A 91 0.97 -6.50 12.54
N GLY A 92 -0.05 -5.84 13.03
CA GLY A 92 -0.21 -4.40 12.93
C GLY A 92 -0.96 -3.93 11.70
N ALA A 93 -1.23 -4.81 10.73
CA ALA A 93 -2.01 -4.43 9.56
C ALA A 93 -3.48 -4.18 9.96
N ASP A 94 -4.03 -3.09 9.46
CA ASP A 94 -5.41 -2.68 9.77
C ASP A 94 -6.45 -3.36 8.88
N HIS A 95 -6.05 -3.73 7.66
CA HIS A 95 -6.94 -4.34 6.67
C HIS A 95 -6.23 -5.48 5.96
N ASN A 96 -7.00 -6.52 5.61
CA ASN A 96 -6.50 -7.64 4.82
C ASN A 96 -7.34 -7.73 3.56
N ILE A 97 -6.68 -7.75 2.40
CA ILE A 97 -7.34 -7.85 1.10
C ILE A 97 -6.63 -8.92 0.28
N SER A 98 -7.39 -9.67 -0.52
CA SER A 98 -6.80 -10.66 -1.42
C SER A 98 -5.86 -9.97 -2.41
N SER A 99 -4.65 -10.51 -2.58
CA SER A 99 -3.69 -9.98 -3.55
C SER A 99 -4.15 -10.20 -4.99
N HIS A 100 -5.19 -11.01 -5.19
CA HIS A 100 -5.74 -11.32 -6.52
C HIS A 100 -6.89 -10.39 -6.93
N SER A 101 -7.23 -9.41 -6.09
CA SER A 101 -8.38 -8.53 -6.34
C SER A 101 -7.98 -7.04 -6.28
N PRO A 102 -7.34 -6.53 -7.36
CA PRO A 102 -6.99 -5.10 -7.39
C PRO A 102 -8.21 -4.18 -7.20
N GLU A 103 -9.39 -4.61 -7.63
CA GLU A 103 -10.61 -3.82 -7.48
C GLU A 103 -11.03 -3.67 -6.03
N GLU A 104 -10.83 -4.70 -5.20
CA GLU A 104 -11.12 -4.59 -3.77
C GLU A 104 -10.20 -3.59 -3.09
N LEU A 105 -8.92 -3.61 -3.47
CA LEU A 105 -7.95 -2.65 -2.95
C LEU A 105 -8.37 -1.23 -3.33
N LEU A 106 -8.71 -1.02 -4.58
CA LEU A 106 -9.14 0.30 -5.05
C LEU A 106 -10.39 0.77 -4.33
N ARG A 107 -11.37 -0.13 -4.12
CA ARG A 107 -12.60 0.21 -3.40
C ARG A 107 -12.30 0.65 -1.98
N LEU A 108 -11.43 -0.10 -1.28
CA LEU A 108 -11.03 0.26 0.08
C LEU A 108 -10.37 1.62 0.14
N LEU A 109 -9.43 1.89 -0.78
CA LEU A 109 -8.72 3.16 -0.78
C LEU A 109 -9.64 4.34 -1.09
N ARG A 110 -10.61 4.15 -1.99
CA ARG A 110 -11.62 5.19 -2.25
C ARG A 110 -12.50 5.41 -1.03
N GLN A 111 -12.81 4.36 -0.31
CA GLN A 111 -13.59 4.46 0.91
C GLN A 111 -12.85 5.23 2.01
N LEU A 112 -11.54 4.99 2.14
CA LEU A 112 -10.72 5.62 3.16
C LEU A 112 -10.31 7.05 2.81
N PHE A 113 -10.04 7.33 1.55
CA PHE A 113 -9.41 8.57 1.10
C PHE A 113 -10.23 9.37 0.09
N GLY A 114 -11.34 8.84 -0.37
CA GLY A 114 -12.12 9.47 -1.43
C GLY A 114 -11.58 9.13 -2.81
N ASP A 115 -12.21 9.69 -3.84
CA ASP A 115 -11.82 9.47 -5.24
C ASP A 115 -11.09 10.71 -5.74
N PRO A 116 -9.77 10.64 -6.00
CA PRO A 116 -9.00 11.80 -6.46
C PRO A 116 -9.52 12.39 -7.78
N ARG A 117 -10.14 11.56 -8.62
CA ARG A 117 -10.70 12.03 -9.89
C ARG A 117 -11.86 12.99 -9.67
N LYS A 118 -12.62 12.79 -8.60
CA LYS A 118 -13.72 13.70 -8.25
C LYS A 118 -13.19 15.04 -7.74
N ILE A 119 -12.08 15.01 -7.03
CA ILE A 119 -11.43 16.22 -6.54
C ILE A 119 -10.92 17.04 -7.73
N ASP A 120 -10.27 16.38 -8.70
CA ASP A 120 -9.71 17.03 -9.89
C ASP A 120 -10.79 17.53 -10.84
N GLY A 121 -11.95 16.92 -10.83
CA GLY A 121 -13.05 17.21 -11.75
C GLY A 121 -13.93 18.38 -11.38
N GLN A 122 -13.60 19.06 -10.31
CA GLN A 122 -14.42 20.21 -9.85
C GLN A 122 -13.88 21.55 -10.29
#